data_944d686892c61256b1e131027bb51f9f
#
_entry.id   944d686892c61256b1e131027bb51f9f
#
_cell.length_a   1.000
_cell.length_b   1.000
_cell.length_c   1.000
_cell.angle_alpha   90.00
_cell.angle_beta   90.00
_cell.angle_gamma   90.00
#
_symmetry.space_group_name_H-M   'P 1'
#
loop_
_entity.id
_entity.type
_entity.pdbx_description
1 polymer ?
#
loop_
_entity_poly.entity_id
_entity_poly.type
_entity_poly.pdbx_seq_one_letter_code
_entity_poly.pdbx_strand_id
1 'polypeptide(L)'
;LVSAGGRGAPLTAKQDRDRAALAHLSLAFGVLGPLVVWLLYRDRGPFTSQESREALNFSGPPTLITLLFFFLSLLPVVGPIFAILGALTWAAMAVYGVMGASHVSKGRPFRYPFNLRILR
;
A
#
# COMPACT_ATOMS: atom_id res chain seq x y z
N LEU A 1 -1.64 13.29 -26.85
CA LEU A 1 -1.05 13.23 -26.41
C LEU A 1 -0.47 12.44 -25.53
N VAL A 2 0.37 12.42 -25.63
CA VAL A 2 1.05 11.71 -24.63
C VAL A 2 0.82 12.39 -23.33
N SER A 3 0.42 11.64 -22.35
CA SER A 3 0.22 12.20 -21.05
C SER A 3 1.54 12.63 -20.44
N ALA A 4 1.46 13.36 -19.37
CA ALA A 4 2.62 13.71 -18.60
C ALA A 4 3.41 12.45 -18.28
N GLY A 5 4.71 12.51 -18.43
CA GLY A 5 5.56 11.36 -18.19
C GLY A 5 5.56 10.32 -19.31
N GLY A 6 4.76 10.48 -20.34
CA GLY A 6 4.75 9.56 -21.47
C GLY A 6 4.23 8.18 -21.17
N ARG A 7 3.45 8.02 -20.13
CA ARG A 7 3.02 6.70 -19.66
C ARG A 7 1.61 6.33 -20.08
N GLY A 8 1.18 6.85 -21.21
CA GLY A 8 -0.13 6.59 -21.75
C GLY A 8 -1.15 7.64 -21.37
N ALA A 9 -2.38 7.41 -21.74
CA ALA A 9 -3.45 8.38 -21.55
C ALA A 9 -3.79 8.56 -20.07
N PRO A 10 -4.29 9.75 -19.71
CA PRO A 10 -4.83 9.97 -18.36
C PRO A 10 -5.96 9.00 -18.07
N LEU A 11 -6.06 8.60 -16.82
CA LEU A 11 -7.14 7.73 -16.37
C LEU A 11 -8.45 8.52 -16.31
N THR A 12 -9.56 7.85 -16.62
CA THR A 12 -10.88 8.41 -16.35
C THR A 12 -11.08 8.52 -14.84
N ALA A 13 -12.09 9.28 -14.40
CA ALA A 13 -12.38 9.41 -12.98
C ALA A 13 -12.65 8.05 -12.33
N LYS A 14 -13.38 7.17 -13.01
CA LYS A 14 -13.66 5.83 -12.50
C LYS A 14 -12.39 4.99 -12.42
N GLN A 15 -11.57 5.00 -13.47
CA GLN A 15 -10.30 4.28 -13.48
C GLN A 15 -9.38 4.78 -12.38
N ASP A 16 -9.33 6.09 -12.17
CA ASP A 16 -8.50 6.67 -11.12
C ASP A 16 -8.91 6.17 -9.74
N ARG A 17 -10.21 6.10 -9.46
CA ARG A 17 -10.70 5.51 -8.22
C ARG A 17 -10.38 4.02 -8.11
N ASP A 18 -10.57 3.28 -9.20
CA ASP A 18 -10.32 1.83 -9.20
C ASP A 18 -8.83 1.52 -8.96
N ARG A 19 -7.94 2.28 -9.58
CA ARG A 19 -6.49 2.09 -9.38
C ARG A 19 -6.05 2.52 -7.98
N ALA A 20 -6.67 3.58 -7.43
CA ALA A 20 -6.42 3.98 -6.05
C ALA A 20 -6.84 2.88 -5.08
N ALA A 21 -8.01 2.28 -5.29
CA ALA A 21 -8.47 1.16 -4.48
C ALA A 21 -7.50 -0.03 -4.60
N LEU A 22 -7.00 -0.30 -5.80
CA LEU A 22 -6.02 -1.36 -6.01
C LEU A 22 -4.74 -1.11 -5.21
N ALA A 23 -4.30 0.14 -5.13
CA ALA A 23 -3.12 0.48 -4.33
C ALA A 23 -3.30 0.08 -2.86
N HIS A 24 -4.47 0.36 -2.30
CA HIS A 24 -4.75 -0.02 -0.91
C HIS A 24 -4.93 -1.53 -0.74
N LEU A 25 -5.66 -2.18 -1.64
CA LEU A 25 -5.84 -3.64 -1.59
C LEU A 25 -4.51 -4.37 -1.71
N SER A 26 -3.59 -3.83 -2.50
CA SER A 26 -2.30 -4.47 -2.74
C SER A 26 -1.39 -4.47 -1.52
N LEU A 27 -1.80 -3.87 -0.39
CA LEU A 27 -1.08 -4.00 0.88
C LEU A 27 -0.96 -5.46 1.34
N ALA A 28 -1.79 -6.35 0.82
CA ALA A 28 -1.62 -7.79 1.07
C ALA A 28 -0.26 -8.30 0.58
N PHE A 29 0.37 -7.60 -0.36
CA PHE A 29 1.72 -7.88 -0.85
C PHE A 29 2.77 -6.97 -0.21
N GLY A 30 2.44 -6.31 0.88
CA GLY A 30 3.33 -5.38 1.56
C GLY A 30 3.58 -4.13 0.75
N VAL A 31 4.73 -3.51 0.99
CA VAL A 31 5.09 -2.24 0.35
C VAL A 31 5.21 -2.35 -1.17
N LEU A 32 5.47 -3.55 -1.69
CA LEU A 32 5.63 -3.74 -3.14
C LEU A 32 4.33 -3.48 -3.90
N GLY A 33 3.18 -3.77 -3.30
CA GLY A 33 1.89 -3.55 -3.95
C GLY A 33 1.68 -2.09 -4.33
N PRO A 34 1.59 -1.18 -3.36
CA PRO A 34 1.40 0.24 -3.67
C PRO A 34 2.57 0.85 -4.44
N LEU A 35 3.80 0.34 -4.27
CA LEU A 35 4.92 0.82 -5.05
C LEU A 35 4.70 0.59 -6.54
N VAL A 36 4.27 -0.62 -6.92
CA VAL A 36 4.00 -0.94 -8.32
C VAL A 36 2.88 -0.08 -8.87
N VAL A 37 1.79 0.07 -8.13
CA VAL A 37 0.65 0.90 -8.57
C VAL A 37 1.10 2.35 -8.75
N TRP A 38 1.86 2.90 -7.81
CA TRP A 38 2.35 4.27 -7.90
C TRP A 38 3.26 4.47 -9.12
N LEU A 39 4.18 3.54 -9.35
CA LEU A 39 5.10 3.65 -10.48
C LEU A 39 4.37 3.58 -11.83
N LEU A 40 3.33 2.75 -11.92
CA LEU A 40 2.59 2.58 -13.17
C LEU A 40 1.64 3.74 -13.47
N TYR A 41 1.04 4.35 -12.45
CA TYR A 41 -0.09 5.26 -12.66
C TYR A 41 0.11 6.66 -12.11
N ARG A 42 1.26 6.98 -11.50
CA ARG A 42 1.46 8.29 -10.86
C ARG A 42 1.29 9.48 -11.80
N ASP A 43 1.58 9.29 -13.09
CA ASP A 43 1.47 10.35 -14.09
C ASP A 43 0.15 10.33 -14.84
N ARG A 44 -0.74 9.39 -14.51
CA ARG A 44 -1.97 9.17 -15.25
C ARG A 44 -3.23 9.47 -14.45
N GLY A 45 -3.14 9.55 -13.14
CA GLY A 45 -4.28 9.82 -12.29
C GLY A 45 -3.86 10.46 -10.98
N PRO A 46 -4.33 11.70 -10.70
CA PRO A 46 -3.95 12.39 -9.47
C PRO A 46 -4.44 11.69 -8.20
N PHE A 47 -5.61 11.08 -8.25
CA PHE A 47 -6.15 10.37 -7.09
C PHE A 47 -5.35 9.09 -6.83
N THR A 48 -5.05 8.32 -7.87
CA THR A 48 -4.20 7.13 -7.74
C THR A 48 -2.82 7.51 -7.20
N SER A 49 -2.24 8.60 -7.73
CA SER A 49 -0.93 9.06 -7.27
C SER A 49 -0.94 9.39 -5.79
N GLN A 50 -1.94 10.14 -5.34
CA GLN A 50 -2.08 10.52 -3.94
C GLN A 50 -2.28 9.31 -3.04
N GLU A 51 -3.21 8.42 -3.40
CA GLU A 51 -3.58 7.30 -2.54
C GLU A 51 -2.50 6.22 -2.53
N SER A 52 -1.81 5.99 -3.64
CA SER A 52 -0.71 5.04 -3.66
C SER A 52 0.48 5.54 -2.84
N ARG A 53 0.75 6.85 -2.83
CA ARG A 53 1.77 7.41 -1.93
C ARG A 53 1.39 7.23 -0.47
N GLU A 54 0.12 7.45 -0.13
CA GLU A 54 -0.36 7.26 1.23
C GLU A 54 -0.17 5.79 1.66
N ALA A 55 -0.57 4.86 0.81
CA ALA A 55 -0.41 3.43 1.08
C ALA A 55 1.07 3.02 1.15
N LEU A 56 1.89 3.57 0.28
CA LEU A 56 3.31 3.29 0.24
C LEU A 56 4.00 3.75 1.53
N ASN A 57 3.71 4.97 1.97
CA ASN A 57 4.27 5.51 3.21
C ASN A 57 3.83 4.70 4.42
N PHE A 58 2.57 4.28 4.45
CA PHE A 58 2.05 3.48 5.56
C PHE A 58 2.67 2.09 5.58
N SER A 59 2.82 1.45 4.43
CA SER A 59 3.21 0.04 4.36
C SER A 59 4.71 -0.19 4.55
N GLY A 60 5.53 0.83 4.40
CA GLY A 60 6.97 0.68 4.54
C GLY A 60 7.38 0.11 5.89
N PRO A 61 7.12 0.83 7.00
CA PRO A 61 7.48 0.34 8.32
C PRO A 61 6.90 -1.02 8.69
N PRO A 62 5.58 -1.30 8.52
CA PRO A 62 5.05 -2.62 8.84
C PRO A 62 5.67 -3.74 8.00
N THR A 63 6.02 -3.48 6.74
CA THR A 63 6.69 -4.48 5.91
C THR A 63 8.07 -4.82 6.49
N LEU A 64 8.84 -3.81 6.87
CA LEU A 64 10.15 -4.04 7.48
C LEU A 64 10.02 -4.77 8.81
N ILE A 65 9.05 -4.40 9.64
CA ILE A 65 8.80 -5.06 10.92
C ILE A 65 8.43 -6.52 10.71
N THR A 66 7.57 -6.80 9.74
CA THR A 66 7.17 -8.17 9.41
C THR A 66 8.35 -9.01 8.96
N LEU A 67 9.19 -8.44 8.08
CA LEU A 67 10.38 -9.14 7.62
C LEU A 67 11.35 -9.43 8.79
N LEU A 68 11.50 -8.49 9.70
CA LEU A 68 12.33 -8.69 10.88
C LEU A 68 11.77 -9.82 11.75
N PHE A 69 10.45 -9.83 11.99
CA PHE A 69 9.84 -10.91 12.77
C PHE A 69 10.01 -12.26 12.09
N PHE A 70 9.85 -12.34 10.78
CA PHE A 70 10.04 -13.60 10.07
C PHE A 70 11.49 -14.06 10.11
N PHE A 71 12.45 -13.12 10.06
CA PHE A 71 13.84 -13.45 10.24
C PHE A 71 14.08 -14.01 11.64
N LEU A 72 13.54 -13.36 12.67
CA LEU A 72 13.67 -13.83 14.06
C LEU A 72 12.92 -15.14 14.31
N SER A 73 11.95 -15.47 13.47
CA SER A 73 11.22 -16.74 13.58
C SER A 73 12.11 -17.95 13.32
N LEU A 74 13.30 -17.72 12.76
CA LEU A 74 14.27 -18.80 12.55
C LEU A 74 15.00 -19.20 13.83
N LEU A 75 14.84 -18.43 14.92
CA LEU A 75 15.50 -18.75 16.18
C LEU A 75 14.89 -20.00 16.82
N PRO A 76 15.72 -20.87 17.43
CA PRO A 76 15.20 -22.02 18.14
C PRO A 76 14.32 -21.59 19.32
N VAL A 77 13.32 -22.37 19.65
CA VAL A 77 12.43 -22.23 20.82
C VAL A 77 11.51 -21.01 20.73
N VAL A 78 12.07 -19.80 20.57
CA VAL A 78 11.27 -18.56 20.54
C VAL A 78 10.77 -18.20 19.14
N GLY A 79 11.26 -18.87 18.11
CA GLY A 79 10.90 -18.59 16.71
C GLY A 79 9.41 -18.54 16.47
N PRO A 80 8.59 -19.50 16.95
CA PRO A 80 7.15 -19.47 16.71
C PRO A 80 6.46 -18.20 17.21
N ILE A 81 6.95 -17.60 18.31
CA ILE A 81 6.41 -16.35 18.82
C ILE A 81 6.59 -15.24 17.78
N PHE A 82 7.79 -15.15 17.19
CA PHE A 82 8.07 -14.14 16.18
C PHE A 82 7.29 -14.38 14.88
N ALA A 83 7.09 -15.65 14.51
CA ALA A 83 6.25 -15.97 13.36
C ALA A 83 4.82 -15.46 13.54
N ILE A 84 4.26 -15.64 14.75
CA ILE A 84 2.91 -15.15 15.07
C ILE A 84 2.88 -13.62 15.01
N LEU A 85 3.87 -12.96 15.60
CA LEU A 85 3.93 -11.49 15.59
C LEU A 85 4.03 -10.96 14.16
N GLY A 86 4.81 -11.60 13.31
CA GLY A 86 4.92 -11.23 11.90
C GLY A 86 3.60 -11.40 11.17
N ALA A 87 2.92 -12.53 11.40
CA ALA A 87 1.63 -12.79 10.77
C ALA A 87 0.57 -11.78 11.22
N LEU A 88 0.55 -11.42 12.50
CA LEU A 88 -0.39 -10.42 13.01
C LEU A 88 -0.12 -9.03 12.43
N THR A 89 1.15 -8.65 12.31
CA THR A 89 1.51 -7.37 11.71
C THR A 89 1.06 -7.31 10.25
N TRP A 90 1.29 -8.38 9.50
CA TRP A 90 0.88 -8.45 8.10
C TRP A 90 -0.64 -8.40 7.96
N ALA A 91 -1.35 -9.16 8.81
CA ALA A 91 -2.81 -9.18 8.81
C ALA A 91 -3.39 -7.79 9.11
N ALA A 92 -2.83 -7.10 10.09
CA ALA A 92 -3.27 -5.74 10.43
C ALA A 92 -3.07 -4.79 9.24
N MET A 93 -1.91 -4.88 8.58
CA MET A 93 -1.63 -4.06 7.40
C MET A 93 -2.64 -4.35 6.29
N ALA A 94 -2.94 -5.61 6.03
CA ALA A 94 -3.89 -6.00 4.99
C ALA A 94 -5.31 -5.51 5.32
N VAL A 95 -5.72 -5.56 6.58
CA VAL A 95 -7.04 -5.05 7.01
C VAL A 95 -7.13 -3.55 6.76
N TYR A 96 -6.10 -2.79 7.12
CA TYR A 96 -6.09 -1.35 6.82
C TYR A 96 -6.12 -1.09 5.32
N GLY A 97 -5.48 -1.94 4.53
CA GLY A 97 -5.55 -1.85 3.08
C GLY A 97 -6.96 -2.01 2.54
N VAL A 98 -7.71 -2.98 3.07
CA VAL A 98 -9.11 -3.18 2.69
C VAL A 98 -9.96 -1.97 3.09
N MET A 99 -9.74 -1.44 4.28
CA MET A 99 -10.45 -0.22 4.72
C MET A 99 -10.18 0.95 3.79
N GLY A 100 -8.92 1.14 3.42
CA GLY A 100 -8.54 2.20 2.48
C GLY A 100 -9.20 2.01 1.13
N ALA A 101 -9.18 0.79 0.60
CA ALA A 101 -9.81 0.49 -0.68
C ALA A 101 -11.32 0.79 -0.66
N SER A 102 -11.98 0.46 0.44
CA SER A 102 -13.41 0.74 0.60
C SER A 102 -13.71 2.25 0.53
N HIS A 103 -12.86 3.06 1.15
CA HIS A 103 -13.03 4.52 1.12
C HIS A 103 -12.81 5.08 -0.27
N VAL A 104 -11.69 4.70 -0.91
CA VAL A 104 -11.31 5.33 -2.17
C VAL A 104 -12.17 4.85 -3.34
N SER A 105 -12.74 3.66 -3.27
CA SER A 105 -13.67 3.20 -4.30
C SER A 105 -14.91 4.09 -4.37
N LYS A 106 -15.22 4.80 -3.29
CA LYS A 106 -16.32 5.76 -3.21
C LYS A 106 -15.86 7.21 -3.49
N GLY A 107 -14.61 7.36 -3.92
CA GLY A 107 -14.05 8.68 -4.21
C GLY A 107 -13.55 9.45 -3.01
N ARG A 108 -13.46 8.81 -1.83
CA ARG A 108 -13.02 9.48 -0.60
C ARG A 108 -11.56 9.15 -0.34
N PRO A 109 -10.69 10.17 -0.12
CA PRO A 109 -9.31 9.90 0.25
C PRO A 109 -9.24 9.14 1.58
N PHE A 110 -8.25 8.26 1.70
CA PHE A 110 -8.03 7.53 2.93
C PHE A 110 -6.68 7.92 3.53
N ARG A 111 -6.67 8.18 4.83
CA ARG A 111 -5.45 8.53 5.55
C ARG A 111 -5.25 7.54 6.69
N TYR A 112 -4.11 6.85 6.63
CA TYR A 112 -3.76 5.87 7.66
C TYR A 112 -3.38 6.57 8.96
N PRO A 113 -3.81 6.02 10.12
CA PRO A 113 -3.59 6.71 11.41
C PRO A 113 -2.11 6.79 11.83
N PHE A 114 -1.27 5.84 11.41
CA PHE A 114 0.13 5.78 11.84
C PHE A 114 1.07 5.91 10.66
N ASN A 115 0.88 6.92 9.86
CA ASN A 115 1.62 7.06 8.61
C ASN A 115 2.74 8.10 8.76
N LEU A 116 3.96 7.70 8.44
CA LEU A 116 5.12 8.59 8.51
C LEU A 116 5.12 9.65 7.40
N ARG A 117 4.51 9.36 6.27
CA ARG A 117 4.40 10.28 5.12
C ARG A 117 5.74 10.82 4.65
N ILE A 118 6.70 9.94 4.51
CA ILE A 118 8.04 10.29 4.05
C ILE A 118 7.98 10.73 2.59
N LEU A 119 7.24 10.01 1.77
CA LEU A 119 7.06 10.31 0.35
C LEU A 119 5.86 11.26 0.20
N ARG A 120 6.12 12.50 -0.22
CA ARG A 120 5.06 13.52 -0.30
C ARG A 120 4.81 14.02 -1.72
#